data_b6079099ce5315b546f83603686f288c
#
_entry.id   b6079099ce5315b546f83603686f288c
#
_cell.length_a   1.000
_cell.length_b   1.000
_cell.length_c   1.000
_cell.angle_alpha   90.00
_cell.angle_beta   90.00
_cell.angle_gamma   90.00
#
_symmetry.space_group_name_H-M   'P 1'
#
loop_
_entity.id
_entity.type
_entity.pdbx_description
1 polymer ?
#
loop_
_entity_poly.entity_id
_entity_poly.type
_entity_poly.pdbx_seq_one_letter_code
_entity_poly.pdbx_strand_id
1 'polypeptide(L)'
;SPNKNGNTAALAAELLKGKEYETLNLTDYTIGAYGQNLPGDGLDAVINAMKQADTIVIGSPVYWHNICGSVRNVLDRFYGKVENGSLSGRRLYFVFQGAAPEKWMLEAGEYTMKRFAALYGMAYGGMVTNKAEAVQLNKEV
;
A
#
# COMPACT_ATOMS: atom_id res chain seq x y z
N SER A 1 6.93 -2.21 5.66
CA SER A 1 8.03 -1.98 6.62
C SER A 1 8.43 -3.27 7.30
N PRO A 2 9.72 -3.56 7.49
CA PRO A 2 10.17 -4.72 8.26
C PRO A 2 9.86 -4.58 9.76
N ASN A 3 9.67 -3.36 10.24
CA ASN A 3 9.28 -3.10 11.62
C ASN A 3 7.75 -2.98 11.74
N LYS A 4 7.13 -4.01 12.30
CA LYS A 4 5.67 -4.09 12.49
C LYS A 4 5.13 -3.00 13.44
N ASN A 5 5.96 -2.44 14.30
CA ASN A 5 5.63 -1.37 15.23
C ASN A 5 6.34 -0.04 14.87
N GLY A 6 6.78 0.09 13.64
CA GLY A 6 7.48 1.29 13.15
C GLY A 6 6.53 2.42 12.73
N ASN A 7 7.15 3.48 12.19
CA ASN A 7 6.41 4.71 11.82
C ASN A 7 5.33 4.47 10.76
N THR A 8 5.55 3.59 9.78
CA THR A 8 4.54 3.25 8.78
C THR A 8 3.29 2.64 9.43
N ALA A 9 3.49 1.69 10.35
CA ALA A 9 2.39 1.06 11.08
C ALA A 9 1.67 2.06 12.00
N ALA A 10 2.41 2.93 12.67
CA ALA A 10 1.83 3.97 13.54
C ALA A 10 0.95 4.96 12.76
N LEU A 11 1.39 5.38 11.56
CA LEU A 11 0.59 6.25 10.70
C LEU A 11 -0.65 5.55 10.14
N ALA A 12 -0.53 4.28 9.75
CA ALA A 12 -1.68 3.50 9.32
C ALA A 12 -2.71 3.32 10.45
N ALA A 13 -2.24 3.06 11.68
CA ALA A 13 -3.12 2.96 12.84
C ALA A 13 -3.83 4.29 13.16
N GLU A 14 -3.15 5.43 13.00
CA GLU A 14 -3.78 6.74 13.19
C GLU A 14 -4.81 7.03 12.08
N LEU A 15 -4.50 6.70 10.82
CA LEU A 15 -5.43 6.82 9.70
C LEU A 15 -6.68 5.95 9.88
N LEU A 16 -6.54 4.77 10.46
CA LEU A 16 -7.61 3.79 10.65
C LEU A 16 -8.22 3.83 12.07
N LYS A 17 -7.90 4.83 12.87
CA LYS A 17 -8.38 4.93 14.24
C LYS A 17 -9.92 4.93 14.31
N GLY A 18 -10.46 4.04 15.13
CA GLY A 18 -11.91 3.85 15.27
C GLY A 18 -12.55 2.98 14.19
N LYS A 19 -11.75 2.38 13.31
CA LYS A 19 -12.19 1.44 12.26
C LYS A 19 -11.75 0.02 12.61
N GLU A 20 -12.53 -0.97 12.20
CA GLU A 20 -12.09 -2.37 12.21
C GLU A 20 -11.30 -2.66 10.93
N TYR A 21 -10.12 -3.27 11.05
CA TYR A 21 -9.27 -3.61 9.92
C TYR A 21 -8.38 -4.81 10.19
N GLU A 22 -7.97 -5.47 9.12
CA GLU A 22 -6.97 -6.52 9.12
C GLU A 22 -5.63 -5.96 8.60
N THR A 23 -4.53 -6.43 9.13
CA THR A 23 -3.18 -6.04 8.70
C THR A 23 -2.42 -7.23 8.13
N LEU A 24 -1.94 -7.10 6.88
CA LEU A 24 -0.99 -8.01 6.28
C LEU A 24 0.40 -7.36 6.27
N ASN A 25 1.32 -7.92 7.04
CA ASN A 25 2.71 -7.49 6.99
C ASN A 25 3.43 -8.25 5.88
N LEU A 26 3.86 -7.56 4.84
CA LEU A 26 4.50 -8.19 3.67
C LEU A 26 5.78 -8.94 4.01
N THR A 27 6.41 -8.62 5.15
CA THR A 27 7.58 -9.35 5.65
C THR A 27 7.26 -10.75 6.22
N ASP A 28 5.98 -11.05 6.44
CA ASP A 28 5.54 -12.40 6.85
C ASP A 28 5.31 -13.32 5.63
N TYR A 29 5.39 -12.78 4.42
CA TYR A 29 5.14 -13.50 3.18
C TYR A 29 6.41 -13.55 2.32
N THR A 30 6.58 -14.64 1.61
CA THR A 30 7.53 -14.73 0.50
C THR A 30 6.83 -14.25 -0.75
N ILE A 31 7.18 -13.05 -1.24
CA ILE A 31 6.64 -12.50 -2.48
C ILE A 31 7.82 -12.15 -3.40
N GLY A 32 8.00 -12.93 -4.43
CA GLY A 32 9.07 -12.75 -5.40
C GLY A 32 8.88 -11.50 -6.26
N ALA A 33 9.97 -11.06 -6.89
CA ALA A 33 9.92 -10.03 -7.92
C ALA A 33 9.19 -10.56 -9.17
N TYR A 34 8.77 -9.66 -10.03
CA TYR A 34 8.17 -10.03 -11.31
C TYR A 34 9.09 -10.96 -12.12
N GLY A 35 8.55 -12.05 -12.59
CA GLY A 35 9.29 -13.10 -13.31
C GLY A 35 9.93 -14.18 -12.43
N GLN A 36 9.92 -14.03 -11.11
CA GLN A 36 10.33 -15.09 -10.20
C GLN A 36 9.19 -16.07 -9.94
N ASN A 37 9.53 -17.34 -9.82
CA ASN A 37 8.61 -18.40 -9.40
C ASN A 37 9.17 -19.05 -8.12
N LEU A 38 8.79 -18.51 -6.97
CA LEU A 38 9.27 -18.94 -5.67
C LEU A 38 8.29 -19.93 -5.02
N PRO A 39 8.80 -21.02 -4.41
CA PRO A 39 7.97 -21.91 -3.63
C PRO A 39 7.29 -21.16 -2.47
N GLY A 40 5.98 -21.39 -2.27
CA GLY A 40 5.24 -20.77 -1.19
C GLY A 40 5.01 -19.26 -1.35
N ASP A 41 5.06 -18.74 -2.58
CA ASP A 41 4.79 -17.33 -2.85
C ASP A 41 3.41 -16.91 -2.34
N GLY A 42 3.38 -15.85 -1.53
CA GLY A 42 2.21 -15.40 -0.78
C GLY A 42 1.37 -14.33 -1.47
N LEU A 43 1.62 -14.02 -2.75
CA LEU A 43 0.91 -12.96 -3.46
C LEU A 43 -0.61 -13.18 -3.49
N ASP A 44 -1.06 -14.42 -3.65
CA ASP A 44 -2.50 -14.73 -3.70
C ASP A 44 -3.23 -14.35 -2.42
N ALA A 45 -2.60 -14.50 -1.26
CA ALA A 45 -3.17 -14.06 0.01
C ALA A 45 -3.40 -12.54 0.04
N VAL A 46 -2.45 -11.76 -0.48
CA VAL A 46 -2.57 -10.29 -0.60
C VAL A 46 -3.68 -9.90 -1.56
N ILE A 47 -3.71 -10.51 -2.75
CA ILE A 47 -4.76 -10.25 -3.75
C ILE A 47 -6.14 -10.56 -3.18
N ASN A 48 -6.30 -11.71 -2.52
CA ASN A 48 -7.59 -12.12 -1.95
C ASN A 48 -8.05 -11.17 -0.84
N ALA A 49 -7.14 -10.72 0.03
CA ALA A 49 -7.47 -9.72 1.04
C ALA A 49 -7.92 -8.39 0.41
N MET A 50 -7.25 -7.93 -0.64
CA MET A 50 -7.65 -6.72 -1.35
C MET A 50 -9.02 -6.87 -2.04
N LYS A 51 -9.34 -8.05 -2.58
CA LYS A 51 -10.64 -8.33 -3.19
C LYS A 51 -11.79 -8.35 -2.18
N GLN A 52 -11.53 -8.66 -0.94
CA GLN A 52 -12.54 -8.74 0.13
C GLN A 52 -12.74 -7.41 0.87
N ALA A 53 -11.82 -6.47 0.77
CA ALA A 53 -11.88 -5.19 1.46
C ALA A 53 -12.66 -4.13 0.65
N ASP A 54 -13.39 -3.26 1.32
CA ASP A 54 -13.98 -2.06 0.72
C ASP A 54 -12.97 -0.91 0.66
N THR A 55 -12.13 -0.82 1.68
CA THR A 55 -11.04 0.15 1.79
C THR A 55 -9.71 -0.56 1.95
N ILE A 56 -8.73 -0.14 1.18
CA ILE A 56 -7.38 -0.69 1.16
C ILE A 56 -6.41 0.42 1.56
N VAL A 57 -5.54 0.12 2.52
CA VAL A 57 -4.43 1.00 2.90
C VAL A 57 -3.13 0.30 2.57
N ILE A 58 -2.33 0.88 1.69
CA ILE A 58 -0.97 0.40 1.40
C ILE A 58 0.02 1.28 2.14
N GLY A 59 0.85 0.68 2.98
CA GLY A 59 1.88 1.38 3.73
C GLY A 59 3.28 1.01 3.24
N SER A 60 4.11 2.02 2.96
CA SER A 60 5.50 1.84 2.57
C SER A 60 6.40 2.88 3.26
N PRO A 61 7.55 2.46 3.82
CA PRO A 61 8.61 3.42 4.06
C PRO A 61 9.21 3.91 2.73
N VAL A 62 9.83 5.09 2.77
CA VAL A 62 10.68 5.57 1.68
C VAL A 62 12.05 4.91 1.81
N TYR A 63 12.37 4.01 0.90
CA TYR A 63 13.69 3.41 0.78
C TYR A 63 14.29 3.78 -0.58
N TRP A 64 15.53 4.26 -0.58
CA TRP A 64 16.18 4.70 -1.81
C TRP A 64 15.27 5.59 -2.67
N HIS A 65 14.72 6.62 -2.01
CA HIS A 65 13.92 7.69 -2.62
C HIS A 65 12.57 7.24 -3.22
N ASN A 66 12.13 6.01 -2.96
CA ASN A 66 10.88 5.51 -3.55
C ASN A 66 10.19 4.47 -2.64
N ILE A 67 9.14 3.87 -3.16
CA ILE A 67 8.39 2.77 -2.56
C ILE A 67 9.35 1.61 -2.26
N CYS A 68 9.24 1.01 -1.08
CA CYS A 68 10.09 -0.10 -0.67
C CYS A 68 9.88 -1.36 -1.53
N GLY A 69 10.91 -2.19 -1.60
CA GLY A 69 10.94 -3.37 -2.49
C GLY A 69 9.78 -4.34 -2.27
N SER A 70 9.37 -4.60 -1.04
CA SER A 70 8.27 -5.53 -0.76
C SER A 70 6.93 -5.04 -1.31
N VAL A 71 6.63 -3.76 -1.19
CA VAL A 71 5.43 -3.16 -1.81
C VAL A 71 5.59 -3.16 -3.32
N ARG A 72 6.76 -2.79 -3.84
CA ARG A 72 7.01 -2.77 -5.28
C ARG A 72 6.80 -4.13 -5.93
N ASN A 73 7.27 -5.21 -5.29
CA ASN A 73 7.02 -6.56 -5.77
C ASN A 73 5.53 -6.87 -5.90
N VAL A 74 4.72 -6.47 -4.92
CA VAL A 74 3.25 -6.66 -5.00
C VAL A 74 2.68 -5.91 -6.20
N LEU A 75 3.04 -4.64 -6.39
CA LEU A 75 2.52 -3.83 -7.51
C LEU A 75 2.92 -4.45 -8.86
N ASP A 76 4.20 -4.79 -9.04
CA ASP A 76 4.71 -5.36 -10.29
C ASP A 76 4.07 -6.72 -10.59
N ARG A 77 3.83 -7.53 -9.56
CA ARG A 77 3.27 -8.87 -9.68
C ARG A 77 1.76 -8.88 -10.00
N PHE A 78 1.07 -7.74 -9.95
CA PHE A 78 -0.30 -7.62 -10.44
C PHE A 78 -0.38 -7.75 -11.96
N TYR A 79 0.70 -7.40 -12.69
CA TYR A 79 0.72 -7.58 -14.14
C TYR A 79 0.46 -9.02 -14.56
N GLY A 80 -0.48 -9.21 -15.48
CA GLY A 80 -0.83 -10.52 -16.04
C GLY A 80 -1.56 -11.45 -15.08
N LYS A 81 -1.76 -11.07 -13.82
CA LYS A 81 -2.43 -11.88 -12.80
C LYS A 81 -3.76 -11.29 -12.33
N VAL A 82 -3.84 -9.98 -12.23
CA VAL A 82 -5.05 -9.26 -11.81
C VAL A 82 -5.60 -8.50 -12.99
N GLU A 83 -6.87 -8.72 -13.31
CA GLU A 83 -7.54 -8.03 -14.42
C GLU A 83 -7.70 -6.53 -14.11
N ASN A 84 -7.53 -5.71 -15.16
CA ASN A 84 -7.79 -4.29 -15.09
C ASN A 84 -9.25 -4.04 -14.64
N GLY A 85 -9.43 -3.10 -13.72
CA GLY A 85 -10.76 -2.76 -13.20
C GLY A 85 -11.36 -3.76 -12.21
N SER A 86 -10.69 -4.89 -11.89
CA SER A 86 -11.24 -5.93 -11.02
C SER A 86 -11.39 -5.55 -9.56
N LEU A 87 -10.81 -4.42 -9.14
CA LEU A 87 -10.95 -3.86 -7.80
C LEU A 87 -11.87 -2.62 -7.79
N SER A 88 -12.74 -2.48 -8.79
CA SER A 88 -13.70 -1.40 -8.88
C SER A 88 -14.62 -1.33 -7.65
N GLY A 89 -14.95 -0.10 -7.24
CA GLY A 89 -15.78 0.17 -6.07
C GLY A 89 -15.00 0.25 -4.76
N ARG A 90 -13.73 -0.09 -4.75
CA ARG A 90 -12.85 0.01 -3.58
C ARG A 90 -12.14 1.35 -3.53
N ARG A 91 -11.73 1.75 -2.32
CA ARG A 91 -10.91 2.94 -2.11
C ARG A 91 -9.50 2.53 -1.72
N LEU A 92 -8.50 3.27 -2.23
CA LEU A 92 -7.10 3.09 -1.90
C LEU A 92 -6.54 4.33 -1.21
N TYR A 93 -5.97 4.15 -0.03
CA TYR A 93 -5.18 5.15 0.68
C TYR A 93 -3.73 4.71 0.73
N PHE A 94 -2.82 5.68 0.74
CA PHE A 94 -1.39 5.42 0.77
C PHE A 94 -0.72 6.04 1.98
N VAL A 95 -0.01 5.25 2.77
CA VAL A 95 0.86 5.72 3.85
C VAL A 95 2.30 5.63 3.35
N PHE A 96 2.95 6.79 3.20
CA PHE A 96 4.27 6.87 2.61
C PHE A 96 5.16 7.82 3.40
N GLN A 97 6.11 7.28 4.16
CA GLN A 97 6.89 8.05 5.12
C GLN A 97 8.37 7.63 5.13
N GLY A 98 9.23 8.56 5.49
CA GLY A 98 10.66 8.36 5.67
C GLY A 98 11.23 9.34 6.69
N ALA A 99 12.54 9.25 6.97
CA ALA A 99 13.19 10.08 7.97
C ALA A 99 13.20 11.58 7.58
N ALA A 100 13.48 11.87 6.32
CA ALA A 100 13.50 13.23 5.77
C ALA A 100 13.28 13.18 4.24
N PRO A 101 12.13 12.73 3.76
CA PRO A 101 11.89 12.63 2.33
C PRO A 101 11.73 14.02 1.72
N GLU A 102 12.36 14.24 0.58
CA GLU A 102 12.10 15.42 -0.23
C GLU A 102 10.73 15.32 -0.92
N LYS A 103 10.12 16.45 -1.21
CA LYS A 103 8.79 16.53 -1.80
C LYS A 103 8.66 15.68 -3.08
N TRP A 104 9.65 15.75 -3.97
CA TRP A 104 9.62 15.00 -5.23
C TRP A 104 9.59 13.46 -5.03
N MET A 105 10.20 12.96 -3.94
CA MET A 105 10.17 11.53 -3.62
C MET A 105 8.76 11.09 -3.25
N LEU A 106 8.08 11.88 -2.43
CA LEU A 106 6.70 11.63 -2.03
C LEU A 106 5.76 11.71 -3.23
N GLU A 107 5.93 12.71 -4.07
CA GLU A 107 5.14 12.88 -5.30
C GLU A 107 5.34 11.73 -6.29
N ALA A 108 6.57 11.23 -6.44
CA ALA A 108 6.86 10.07 -7.30
C ALA A 108 6.17 8.80 -6.80
N GLY A 109 6.23 8.53 -5.50
CA GLY A 109 5.52 7.39 -4.89
C GLY A 109 4.01 7.52 -5.02
N GLU A 110 3.48 8.69 -4.79
CA GLU A 110 2.04 8.97 -4.93
C GLU A 110 1.57 8.80 -6.38
N TYR A 111 2.35 9.27 -7.34
CA TYR A 111 2.04 9.08 -8.77
C TYR A 111 1.90 7.60 -9.10
N THR A 112 2.85 6.78 -8.68
CA THR A 112 2.78 5.32 -8.87
C THR A 112 1.50 4.74 -8.27
N MET A 113 1.16 5.14 -7.05
CA MET A 113 -0.01 4.60 -6.35
C MET A 113 -1.34 5.04 -6.99
N LYS A 114 -1.42 6.29 -7.45
CA LYS A 114 -2.57 6.78 -8.23
C LYS A 114 -2.76 6.01 -9.53
N ARG A 115 -1.67 5.71 -10.25
CA ARG A 115 -1.72 4.92 -11.49
C ARG A 115 -2.14 3.48 -11.23
N PHE A 116 -1.62 2.88 -10.16
CA PHE A 116 -2.02 1.55 -9.72
C PHE A 116 -3.52 1.49 -9.38
N ALA A 117 -4.00 2.44 -8.58
CA ALA A 117 -5.42 2.53 -8.25
C ALA A 117 -6.29 2.66 -9.51
N ALA A 118 -5.94 3.56 -10.41
CA ALA A 118 -6.70 3.81 -11.64
C ALA A 118 -6.77 2.57 -12.54
N LEU A 119 -5.66 1.84 -12.73
CA LEU A 119 -5.62 0.66 -13.60
C LEU A 119 -6.55 -0.45 -13.09
N TYR A 120 -6.60 -0.66 -11.78
CA TYR A 120 -7.43 -1.70 -11.16
C TYR A 120 -8.81 -1.21 -10.72
N GLY A 121 -9.18 0.04 -11.05
CA GLY A 121 -10.53 0.58 -10.87
C GLY A 121 -10.83 1.11 -9.47
N MET A 122 -9.81 1.28 -8.62
CA MET A 122 -9.99 1.82 -7.27
C MET A 122 -10.08 3.34 -7.29
N ALA A 123 -10.91 3.91 -6.42
CA ALA A 123 -10.90 5.34 -6.14
C ALA A 123 -9.69 5.65 -5.22
N TYR A 124 -8.80 6.54 -5.65
CA TYR A 124 -7.68 6.97 -4.83
C TYR A 124 -8.14 8.00 -3.80
N GLY A 125 -8.01 7.69 -2.52
CA GLY A 125 -8.49 8.52 -1.41
C GLY A 125 -7.48 9.55 -0.91
N GLY A 126 -6.18 9.30 -1.09
CA GLY A 126 -5.13 10.23 -0.67
C GLY A 126 -3.90 9.56 -0.08
N MET A 127 -2.88 10.37 0.19
CA MET A 127 -1.61 9.96 0.80
C MET A 127 -1.44 10.60 2.18
N VAL A 128 -0.85 9.85 3.08
CA VAL A 128 -0.46 10.27 4.42
C VAL A 128 1.05 10.14 4.55
N THR A 129 1.73 11.22 4.93
CA THR A 129 3.17 11.25 5.15
C THR A 129 3.56 11.55 6.61
N ASN A 130 2.60 12.05 7.40
CA ASN A 130 2.78 12.41 8.79
C ASN A 130 1.47 12.26 9.58
N LYS A 131 1.58 12.40 10.90
CA LYS A 131 0.45 12.20 11.82
C LYS A 131 -0.69 13.20 11.60
N ALA A 132 -0.40 14.45 11.32
CA ALA A 132 -1.42 15.48 11.14
C ALA A 132 -2.30 15.16 9.92
N GLU A 133 -1.70 14.73 8.83
CA GLU A 133 -2.39 14.26 7.62
C GLU A 133 -3.23 13.01 7.92
N ALA A 134 -2.70 12.05 8.70
CA ALA A 134 -3.43 10.86 9.08
C ALA A 134 -4.70 11.18 9.87
N VAL A 135 -4.62 12.08 10.85
CA VAL A 135 -5.78 12.55 11.63
C VAL A 135 -6.80 13.24 10.73
N GLN A 136 -6.35 14.08 9.81
CA GLN A 136 -7.25 14.79 8.90
C GLN A 136 -7.95 13.84 7.95
N LEU A 137 -7.21 12.93 7.33
CA LEU A 137 -7.75 11.99 6.33
C LEU A 137 -8.62 10.89 6.95
N ASN A 138 -8.41 10.55 8.24
CA ASN A 138 -9.24 9.58 8.97
C ASN A 138 -10.74 9.88 8.89
N LYS A 139 -11.12 11.15 8.77
CA LYS A 139 -12.51 11.59 8.66
C LYS A 139 -13.20 11.14 7.37
N GLU A 140 -12.41 10.79 6.36
CA GLU A 140 -12.89 10.43 5.02
C GLU A 140 -12.82 8.91 4.74
N VAL A 141 -12.12 8.17 5.62
CA VAL A 141 -11.91 6.72 5.49
C VAL A 141 -13.12 5.89 5.92
#